data_e8826c7adc1732976e0c7d9b52d8492a
#
_entry.id   e8826c7adc1732976e0c7d9b52d8492a
#
_cell.length_a   1.000
_cell.length_b   1.000
_cell.length_c   1.000
_cell.angle_alpha   90.00
_cell.angle_beta   90.00
_cell.angle_gamma   90.00
#
_symmetry.space_group_name_H-M   'P 1'
#
loop_
_entity.id
_entity.type
_entity.pdbx_description
1 polymer ?
#
loop_
_entity_poly.entity_id
_entity_poly.type
_entity_poly.pdbx_seq_one_letter_code
_entity_poly.pdbx_strand_id
1 'polypeptide(L)'
;MTESFEHYASKYYDPVKAHEYYMKTRHLKGYDTQGKTLNDEGKQAKAYITKRIREERYSVLKKAQSNRNQKIYSSSVEMANQIRQLQLQMKQLTPEKKKTLGKQIQRKIAGLREDNARAKADFQKKYIEFAQKTRSDYSKTLDSEINKLYSDASMTKAVQTKKKSRTKK
;
A
#
# COMPACT_ATOMS: atom_id res chain seq x y z
N MET A 1 -29.94 13.84 -16.58
CA MET A 1 -29.42 12.59 -15.98
C MET A 1 -28.30 12.96 -15.02
N THR A 2 -28.43 12.63 -13.75
CA THR A 2 -27.36 12.86 -12.75
C THR A 2 -26.33 11.76 -12.90
N GLU A 3 -25.09 12.12 -13.23
CA GLU A 3 -23.98 11.17 -13.27
C GLU A 3 -23.78 10.51 -11.90
N SER A 4 -23.49 9.22 -11.87
CA SER A 4 -23.19 8.51 -10.63
C SER A 4 -21.82 8.94 -10.11
N PHE A 5 -21.58 8.75 -8.82
CA PHE A 5 -20.26 9.03 -8.22
C PHE A 5 -19.14 8.27 -8.92
N GLU A 6 -19.39 7.01 -9.28
CA GLU A 6 -18.40 6.17 -9.98
C GLU A 6 -18.06 6.72 -11.36
N HIS A 7 -19.09 7.15 -12.13
CA HIS A 7 -18.86 7.75 -13.43
C HIS A 7 -18.06 9.05 -13.32
N TYR A 8 -18.41 9.91 -12.38
CA TYR A 8 -17.66 11.14 -12.14
C TYR A 8 -16.23 10.86 -11.67
N ALA A 9 -16.02 9.94 -10.75
CA ALA A 9 -14.71 9.54 -10.26
C ALA A 9 -13.83 8.94 -11.36
N SER A 10 -14.39 8.12 -12.24
CA SER A 10 -13.66 7.55 -13.39
C SER A 10 -13.21 8.61 -14.40
N LYS A 11 -14.04 9.63 -14.62
CA LYS A 11 -13.79 10.70 -15.59
C LYS A 11 -12.71 11.69 -15.13
N TYR A 12 -12.70 12.02 -13.85
CA TYR A 12 -11.83 13.08 -13.34
C TYR A 12 -10.64 12.59 -12.54
N TYR A 13 -10.55 11.34 -12.21
CA TYR A 13 -9.45 10.69 -11.46
C TYR A 13 -8.94 11.45 -10.22
N ASP A 14 -9.58 12.52 -9.85
CA ASP A 14 -9.29 13.28 -8.65
C ASP A 14 -10.29 12.86 -7.57
N PRO A 15 -9.87 12.07 -6.57
CA PRO A 15 -10.78 11.55 -5.55
C PRO A 15 -11.42 12.68 -4.73
N VAL A 16 -10.74 13.81 -4.59
CA VAL A 16 -11.27 14.95 -3.84
C VAL A 16 -12.39 15.61 -4.63
N LYS A 17 -12.15 15.93 -5.91
CA LYS A 17 -13.17 16.54 -6.77
C LYS A 17 -14.35 15.61 -7.03
N ALA A 18 -14.09 14.31 -7.22
CA ALA A 18 -15.14 13.32 -7.36
C ALA A 18 -16.03 13.26 -6.10
N HIS A 19 -15.40 13.29 -4.92
CA HIS A 19 -16.13 13.34 -3.66
C HIS A 19 -16.92 14.64 -3.49
N GLU A 20 -16.33 15.78 -3.78
CA GLU A 20 -17.01 17.09 -3.73
C GLU A 20 -18.23 17.15 -4.66
N TYR A 21 -18.09 16.66 -5.89
CA TYR A 21 -19.22 16.57 -6.82
C TYR A 21 -20.31 15.67 -6.29
N TYR A 22 -19.94 14.48 -5.82
CA TYR A 22 -20.88 13.55 -5.24
C TYR A 22 -21.62 14.17 -4.06
N MET A 23 -20.91 14.89 -3.22
CA MET A 23 -21.49 15.59 -2.07
C MET A 23 -22.47 16.70 -2.48
N LYS A 24 -22.19 17.41 -3.58
CA LYS A 24 -23.08 18.44 -4.13
C LYS A 24 -24.36 17.85 -4.73
N THR A 25 -24.29 16.67 -5.33
CA THR A 25 -25.39 16.05 -6.08
C THR A 25 -26.18 15.01 -5.31
N ARG A 26 -25.65 14.47 -4.21
CA ARG A 26 -26.26 13.39 -3.42
C ARG A 26 -27.68 13.73 -2.88
N HIS A 27 -27.95 15.01 -2.62
CA HIS A 27 -29.27 15.46 -2.14
C HIS A 27 -30.38 15.28 -3.17
N LEU A 28 -30.03 15.14 -4.43
CA LEU A 28 -30.99 14.94 -5.53
C LEU A 28 -31.56 13.52 -5.53
N LYS A 29 -30.84 12.55 -4.96
CA LYS A 29 -31.24 11.15 -4.90
C LYS A 29 -31.54 10.62 -3.49
N GLY A 30 -31.35 11.42 -2.46
CA GLY A 30 -31.68 11.08 -1.07
C GLY A 30 -30.81 9.95 -0.51
N TYR A 31 -29.94 10.27 0.42
CA TYR A 31 -29.39 9.25 1.30
C TYR A 31 -30.48 8.73 2.22
N ASP A 32 -30.35 7.48 2.64
CA ASP A 32 -31.28 6.89 3.59
C ASP A 32 -31.47 7.83 4.78
N THR A 33 -32.72 8.18 5.04
CA THR A 33 -33.09 9.17 6.05
C THR A 33 -33.00 8.65 7.48
N GLN A 34 -32.69 7.38 7.68
CA GLN A 34 -32.62 6.74 9.00
C GLN A 34 -31.22 6.75 9.64
N GLY A 35 -30.33 7.57 9.17
CA GLY A 35 -29.14 8.02 9.91
C GLY A 35 -27.86 7.19 9.74
N LYS A 36 -27.90 5.89 9.56
CA LYS A 36 -26.71 5.05 9.43
C LYS A 36 -26.72 4.11 8.22
N THR A 37 -27.82 4.01 7.51
CA THR A 37 -27.98 3.16 6.35
C THR A 37 -27.82 4.00 5.07
N LEU A 38 -26.92 3.58 4.21
CA LEU A 38 -26.72 4.23 2.91
C LEU A 38 -27.78 3.72 1.92
N ASN A 39 -28.34 4.61 1.11
CA ASN A 39 -29.11 4.22 -0.06
C ASN A 39 -28.23 3.54 -1.11
N ASP A 40 -28.79 3.11 -2.23
CA ASP A 40 -28.02 2.35 -3.23
C ASP A 40 -26.82 3.15 -3.79
N GLU A 41 -26.95 4.46 -3.97
CA GLU A 41 -25.82 5.30 -4.37
C GLU A 41 -24.75 5.43 -3.28
N GLY A 42 -25.16 5.58 -2.03
CA GLY A 42 -24.24 5.60 -0.91
C GLY A 42 -23.48 4.28 -0.77
N LYS A 43 -24.18 3.14 -1.03
CA LYS A 43 -23.54 1.81 -1.07
C LYS A 43 -22.52 1.70 -2.22
N GLN A 44 -22.87 2.20 -3.42
CA GLN A 44 -21.97 2.26 -4.56
C GLN A 44 -20.75 3.13 -4.26
N ALA A 45 -20.94 4.32 -3.69
CA ALA A 45 -19.85 5.19 -3.28
C ALA A 45 -18.92 4.53 -2.27
N LYS A 46 -19.47 3.84 -1.26
CA LYS A 46 -18.68 3.05 -0.29
C LYS A 46 -17.89 1.94 -0.97
N ALA A 47 -18.50 1.22 -1.89
CA ALA A 47 -17.85 0.16 -2.66
C ALA A 47 -16.71 0.72 -3.50
N TYR A 48 -16.93 1.84 -4.19
CA TYR A 48 -15.91 2.53 -4.98
C TYR A 48 -14.72 2.99 -4.13
N ILE A 49 -14.98 3.69 -3.02
CA ILE A 49 -13.93 4.14 -2.09
C ILE A 49 -13.12 2.94 -1.58
N THR A 50 -13.79 1.87 -1.19
CA THR A 50 -13.15 0.65 -0.70
C THR A 50 -12.27 0.01 -1.77
N LYS A 51 -12.76 -0.11 -3.00
CA LYS A 51 -12.01 -0.66 -4.13
C LYS A 51 -10.76 0.17 -4.42
N ARG A 52 -10.92 1.49 -4.58
CA ARG A 52 -9.82 2.41 -4.86
C ARG A 52 -8.71 2.31 -3.81
N ILE A 53 -9.05 2.42 -2.53
CA ILE A 53 -8.07 2.39 -1.43
C ILE A 53 -7.36 1.03 -1.36
N ARG A 54 -8.08 -0.07 -1.65
CA ARG A 54 -7.47 -1.41 -1.71
C ARG A 54 -6.48 -1.54 -2.87
N GLU A 55 -6.82 -1.02 -4.04
CA GLU A 55 -5.97 -1.04 -5.23
C GLU A 55 -4.71 -0.19 -5.02
N GLU A 56 -4.83 0.99 -4.46
CA GLU A 56 -3.69 1.83 -4.10
C GLU A 56 -2.75 1.13 -3.11
N ARG A 57 -3.31 0.58 -2.02
CA ARG A 57 -2.53 -0.20 -1.04
C ARG A 57 -1.81 -1.36 -1.70
N TYR A 58 -2.50 -2.11 -2.55
CA TYR A 58 -1.92 -3.24 -3.26
C TYR A 58 -0.74 -2.80 -4.15
N SER A 59 -0.91 -1.73 -4.90
CA SER A 59 0.13 -1.17 -5.76
C SER A 59 1.38 -0.77 -4.98
N VAL A 60 1.21 -0.08 -3.84
CA VAL A 60 2.32 0.33 -2.97
C VAL A 60 3.05 -0.88 -2.39
N LEU A 61 2.33 -1.87 -1.90
CA LEU A 61 2.91 -3.09 -1.33
C LEU A 61 3.63 -3.92 -2.40
N LYS A 62 3.07 -4.04 -3.61
CA LYS A 62 3.69 -4.75 -4.74
C LYS A 62 5.01 -4.10 -5.14
N LYS A 63 5.05 -2.77 -5.23
CA LYS A 63 6.28 -2.01 -5.52
C LYS A 63 7.34 -2.22 -4.44
N ALA A 64 6.96 -2.14 -3.17
CA ALA A 64 7.87 -2.40 -2.05
C ALA A 64 8.42 -3.83 -2.05
N GLN A 65 7.58 -4.81 -2.37
CA GLN A 65 7.98 -6.21 -2.51
C GLN A 65 8.99 -6.40 -3.66
N SER A 66 8.75 -5.77 -4.81
CA SER A 66 9.66 -5.80 -5.95
C SER A 66 11.02 -5.20 -5.57
N ASN A 67 11.03 -4.05 -4.92
CA ASN A 67 12.25 -3.39 -4.46
C ASN A 67 13.04 -4.27 -3.47
N ARG A 68 12.34 -4.93 -2.52
CA ARG A 68 12.98 -5.90 -1.61
C ARG A 68 13.62 -7.04 -2.38
N ASN A 69 12.88 -7.65 -3.32
CA ASN A 69 13.37 -8.76 -4.12
C ASN A 69 14.61 -8.37 -4.93
N GLN A 70 14.60 -7.19 -5.52
CA GLN A 70 15.74 -6.66 -6.27
C GLN A 70 16.98 -6.47 -5.38
N LYS A 71 16.82 -5.92 -4.17
CA LYS A 71 17.92 -5.77 -3.21
C LYS A 71 18.50 -7.12 -2.77
N ILE A 72 17.63 -8.09 -2.47
CA ILE A 72 18.05 -9.46 -2.12
C ILE A 72 18.81 -10.11 -3.28
N TYR A 73 18.32 -9.95 -4.51
CA TYR A 73 18.97 -10.48 -5.70
C TYR A 73 20.35 -9.84 -5.92
N SER A 74 20.43 -8.50 -5.91
CA SER A 74 21.69 -7.76 -6.09
C SER A 74 22.74 -8.15 -5.05
N SER A 75 22.36 -8.22 -3.77
CA SER A 75 23.24 -8.67 -2.70
C SER A 75 23.73 -10.10 -2.90
N SER A 76 22.86 -10.99 -3.40
CA SER A 76 23.24 -12.38 -3.69
C SER A 76 24.19 -12.51 -4.85
N VAL A 77 24.00 -11.72 -5.91
CA VAL A 77 24.88 -11.68 -7.07
C VAL A 77 26.26 -11.15 -6.71
N GLU A 78 26.29 -10.07 -5.92
CA GLU A 78 27.56 -9.48 -5.44
C GLU A 78 28.35 -10.48 -4.60
N MET A 79 27.70 -11.13 -3.62
CA MET A 79 28.32 -12.19 -2.84
C MET A 79 28.86 -13.33 -3.72
N ALA A 80 28.05 -13.79 -4.68
CA ALA A 80 28.46 -14.88 -5.58
C ALA A 80 29.70 -14.51 -6.40
N ASN A 81 29.77 -13.28 -6.91
CA ASN A 81 30.93 -12.78 -7.65
C ASN A 81 32.18 -12.70 -6.77
N GLN A 82 32.07 -12.20 -5.52
CA GLN A 82 33.18 -12.15 -4.58
C GLN A 82 33.66 -13.56 -4.21
N ILE A 83 32.75 -14.50 -3.95
CA ILE A 83 33.11 -15.90 -3.69
C ILE A 83 33.83 -16.51 -4.87
N ARG A 84 33.35 -16.28 -6.10
CA ARG A 84 33.99 -16.78 -7.32
C ARG A 84 35.42 -16.26 -7.45
N GLN A 85 35.65 -14.98 -7.19
CA GLN A 85 37.01 -14.41 -7.22
C GLN A 85 37.91 -15.06 -6.16
N LEU A 86 37.42 -15.25 -4.94
CA LEU A 86 38.19 -15.93 -3.88
C LEU A 86 38.48 -17.39 -4.22
N GLN A 87 37.57 -18.11 -4.89
CA GLN A 87 37.78 -19.47 -5.35
C GLN A 87 38.84 -19.54 -6.47
N LEU A 88 38.86 -18.58 -7.38
CA LEU A 88 39.89 -18.47 -8.40
C LEU A 88 41.26 -18.22 -7.77
N GLN A 89 41.37 -17.31 -6.80
CA GLN A 89 42.61 -17.10 -6.04
C GLN A 89 43.07 -18.38 -5.37
N MET A 90 42.17 -19.15 -4.76
CA MET A 90 42.49 -20.41 -4.10
C MET A 90 43.02 -21.47 -5.07
N LYS A 91 42.54 -21.48 -6.32
CA LYS A 91 43.04 -22.41 -7.36
C LYS A 91 44.46 -22.11 -7.79
N GLN A 92 44.87 -20.84 -7.72
CA GLN A 92 46.23 -20.40 -8.12
C GLN A 92 47.28 -20.60 -7.03
N LEU A 93 46.88 -20.98 -5.81
CA LEU A 93 47.81 -21.21 -4.69
C LEU A 93 48.57 -22.51 -4.86
N THR A 94 49.88 -22.47 -4.53
CA THR A 94 50.71 -23.67 -4.41
C THR A 94 50.24 -24.55 -3.23
N PRO A 95 50.53 -25.86 -3.23
CA PRO A 95 50.09 -26.78 -2.18
C PRO A 95 50.48 -26.33 -0.77
N GLU A 96 51.64 -25.73 -0.59
CA GLU A 96 52.11 -25.21 0.72
C GLU A 96 51.33 -24.00 1.16
N LYS A 97 51.07 -23.03 0.27
CA LYS A 97 50.24 -21.84 0.54
C LYS A 97 48.78 -22.18 0.76
N LYS A 98 48.27 -23.28 0.20
CA LYS A 98 46.90 -23.72 0.45
C LYS A 98 46.65 -24.09 1.90
N LYS A 99 47.62 -24.57 2.65
CA LYS A 99 47.48 -24.94 4.08
C LYS A 99 47.18 -23.72 4.93
N THR A 100 47.74 -22.55 4.66
CA THR A 100 47.64 -21.34 5.45
C THR A 100 46.61 -20.36 4.87
N LEU A 101 46.84 -19.91 3.63
CA LEU A 101 46.00 -18.97 2.94
C LEU A 101 44.62 -19.57 2.52
N GLY A 102 44.59 -20.87 2.21
CA GLY A 102 43.35 -21.56 1.87
C GLY A 102 42.30 -21.53 3.04
N LYS A 103 42.77 -21.72 4.27
CA LYS A 103 41.91 -21.60 5.45
C LYS A 103 41.39 -20.17 5.66
N GLN A 104 42.22 -19.16 5.37
CA GLN A 104 41.81 -17.76 5.46
C GLN A 104 40.75 -17.42 4.39
N ILE A 105 40.93 -17.90 3.15
CA ILE A 105 39.96 -17.72 2.07
C ILE A 105 38.63 -18.41 2.40
N GLN A 106 38.66 -19.63 2.93
CA GLN A 106 37.45 -20.33 3.36
C GLN A 106 36.70 -19.56 4.47
N ARG A 107 37.42 -18.98 5.43
CA ARG A 107 36.80 -18.13 6.47
C ARG A 107 36.15 -16.88 5.86
N LYS A 108 36.83 -16.23 4.89
CA LYS A 108 36.24 -15.09 4.17
C LYS A 108 34.97 -15.47 3.40
N ILE A 109 34.95 -16.62 2.74
CA ILE A 109 33.77 -17.13 2.03
C ILE A 109 32.61 -17.40 3.01
N ALA A 110 32.92 -18.00 4.18
CA ALA A 110 31.92 -18.21 5.21
C ALA A 110 31.34 -16.87 5.73
N GLY A 111 32.22 -15.89 6.01
CA GLY A 111 31.81 -14.54 6.41
C GLY A 111 30.90 -13.87 5.37
N LEU A 112 31.24 -13.91 4.09
CA LEU A 112 30.40 -13.35 3.02
C LEU A 112 29.00 -13.99 2.97
N ARG A 113 28.92 -15.30 3.20
CA ARG A 113 27.62 -16.01 3.25
C ARG A 113 26.79 -15.56 4.45
N GLU A 114 27.41 -15.40 5.61
CA GLU A 114 26.73 -14.91 6.81
C GLU A 114 26.24 -13.46 6.64
N ASP A 115 27.09 -12.59 6.09
CA ASP A 115 26.75 -11.19 5.86
C ASP A 115 25.59 -11.06 4.86
N ASN A 116 25.59 -11.87 3.80
CA ASN A 116 24.48 -11.91 2.86
C ASN A 116 23.18 -12.44 3.50
N ALA A 117 23.28 -13.44 4.37
CA ALA A 117 22.12 -13.95 5.11
C ALA A 117 21.55 -12.88 6.06
N ARG A 118 22.41 -12.14 6.75
CA ARG A 118 22.01 -11.00 7.61
C ARG A 118 21.36 -9.89 6.79
N ALA A 119 21.96 -9.52 5.64
CA ALA A 119 21.41 -8.51 4.75
C ALA A 119 20.01 -8.90 4.23
N LYS A 120 19.82 -10.17 3.85
CA LYS A 120 18.50 -10.69 3.43
C LYS A 120 17.47 -10.60 4.54
N ALA A 121 17.85 -11.00 5.76
CA ALA A 121 16.97 -10.91 6.92
C ALA A 121 16.59 -9.46 7.23
N ASP A 122 17.53 -8.52 7.14
CA ASP A 122 17.29 -7.10 7.34
C ASP A 122 16.33 -6.52 6.26
N PHE A 123 16.54 -6.83 4.98
CA PHE A 123 15.61 -6.41 3.92
C PHE A 123 14.21 -7.00 4.12
N GLN A 124 14.12 -8.24 4.57
CA GLN A 124 12.84 -8.87 4.89
C GLN A 124 12.15 -8.19 6.07
N LYS A 125 12.88 -7.91 7.14
CA LYS A 125 12.36 -7.21 8.33
C LYS A 125 11.83 -5.83 7.97
N LYS A 126 12.62 -5.02 7.26
CA LYS A 126 12.23 -3.68 6.80
C LYS A 126 10.98 -3.73 5.92
N TYR A 127 10.85 -4.72 5.05
CA TYR A 127 9.65 -4.90 4.26
C TYR A 127 8.42 -5.23 5.12
N ILE A 128 8.55 -6.11 6.11
CA ILE A 128 7.44 -6.48 7.01
C ILE A 128 6.98 -5.25 7.80
N GLU A 129 7.89 -4.48 8.38
CA GLU A 129 7.59 -3.25 9.12
C GLU A 129 6.87 -2.22 8.22
N PHE A 130 7.40 -2.00 7.01
CA PHE A 130 6.77 -1.14 6.02
C PHE A 130 5.37 -1.63 5.64
N ALA A 131 5.20 -2.92 5.39
CA ALA A 131 3.93 -3.50 5.00
C ALA A 131 2.88 -3.41 6.12
N GLN A 132 3.28 -3.61 7.37
CA GLN A 132 2.40 -3.44 8.53
C GLN A 132 1.95 -1.99 8.69
N LYS A 133 2.89 -1.05 8.62
CA LYS A 133 2.59 0.39 8.67
C LYS A 133 1.65 0.80 7.54
N THR A 134 1.97 0.42 6.30
CA THR A 134 1.14 0.73 5.13
C THR A 134 -0.29 0.20 5.29
N ARG A 135 -0.45 -1.05 5.74
CA ARG A 135 -1.79 -1.63 5.99
C ARG A 135 -2.57 -0.84 7.03
N SER A 136 -1.92 -0.46 8.12
CA SER A 136 -2.54 0.35 9.18
C SER A 136 -2.96 1.73 8.67
N ASP A 137 -2.09 2.41 7.93
CA ASP A 137 -2.36 3.75 7.42
C ASP A 137 -3.52 3.74 6.41
N TYR A 138 -3.53 2.78 5.49
CA TYR A 138 -4.63 2.63 4.53
C TYR A 138 -5.96 2.19 5.19
N SER A 139 -5.91 1.41 6.29
CA SER A 139 -7.11 1.10 7.06
C SER A 139 -7.70 2.36 7.70
N LYS A 140 -6.88 3.18 8.33
CA LYS A 140 -7.30 4.46 8.91
C LYS A 140 -7.88 5.41 7.86
N THR A 141 -7.24 5.47 6.68
CA THR A 141 -7.74 6.28 5.56
C THR A 141 -9.10 5.79 5.10
N LEU A 142 -9.28 4.47 4.95
CA LEU A 142 -10.56 3.88 4.57
C LEU A 142 -11.65 4.20 5.58
N ASP A 143 -11.38 4.02 6.86
CA ASP A 143 -12.33 4.31 7.94
C ASP A 143 -12.71 5.80 7.96
N SER A 144 -11.73 6.68 7.76
CA SER A 144 -11.95 8.12 7.67
C SER A 144 -12.85 8.50 6.49
N GLU A 145 -12.59 7.97 5.29
CA GLU A 145 -13.40 8.25 4.10
C GLU A 145 -14.83 7.69 4.22
N ILE A 146 -14.97 6.50 4.77
CA ILE A 146 -16.30 5.91 5.04
C ILE A 146 -17.05 6.73 6.10
N ASN A 147 -16.40 7.15 7.17
CA ASN A 147 -17.02 7.96 8.21
C ASN A 147 -17.47 9.32 7.67
N LYS A 148 -16.71 9.96 6.81
CA LYS A 148 -17.12 11.18 6.10
C LYS A 148 -18.39 10.93 5.30
N LEU A 149 -18.47 9.85 4.54
CA LEU A 149 -19.65 9.51 3.75
C LEU A 149 -20.91 9.40 4.62
N TYR A 150 -20.84 8.77 5.80
CA TYR A 150 -21.95 8.66 6.74
C TYR A 150 -22.27 9.98 7.43
N SER A 151 -21.28 10.77 7.83
CA SER A 151 -21.45 12.09 8.46
C SER A 151 -22.18 13.03 7.53
N ASP A 152 -21.78 13.08 6.28
CA ASP A 152 -22.37 13.94 5.27
C ASP A 152 -23.82 13.57 4.92
N ALA A 153 -24.13 12.28 4.90
CA ALA A 153 -25.51 11.79 4.77
C ALA A 153 -26.40 12.28 5.93
N SER A 154 -25.86 12.33 7.15
CA SER A 154 -26.59 12.84 8.34
C SER A 154 -26.83 14.35 8.28
N MET A 155 -25.87 15.14 7.78
CA MET A 155 -26.02 16.60 7.63
C MET A 155 -27.11 16.98 6.61
N THR A 156 -27.24 16.23 5.55
CA THR A 156 -28.27 16.45 4.52
C THR A 156 -29.70 16.31 5.12
N LYS A 157 -29.87 15.40 6.07
CA LYS A 157 -31.12 15.20 6.78
C LYS A 157 -31.50 16.43 7.63
N ALA A 158 -30.54 16.99 8.34
CA ALA A 158 -30.76 18.16 9.21
C ALA A 158 -31.19 19.41 8.41
N VAL A 159 -30.66 19.59 7.19
CA VAL A 159 -31.02 20.69 6.30
C VAL A 159 -32.41 20.51 5.70
N GLN A 160 -32.79 19.28 5.34
CA GLN A 160 -34.14 19.02 4.80
C GLN A 160 -35.24 19.17 5.82
N THR A 161 -35.02 18.77 7.08
CA THR A 161 -35.99 18.99 8.15
C THR A 161 -36.20 20.48 8.45
N LYS A 162 -35.15 21.29 8.43
CA LYS A 162 -35.26 22.76 8.60
C LYS A 162 -36.00 23.43 7.43
N LYS A 163 -35.86 22.96 6.20
CA LYS A 163 -36.63 23.49 5.05
C LYS A 163 -38.14 23.14 5.15
N LYS A 164 -38.47 21.91 5.54
CA LYS A 164 -39.88 21.50 5.72
C LYS A 164 -40.62 22.26 6.88
N SER A 165 -39.89 22.67 7.88
CA SER A 165 -40.49 23.46 9.00
C SER A 165 -40.70 24.95 8.64
N ARG A 166 -39.95 25.48 7.65
CA ARG A 166 -40.11 26.87 7.16
C ARG A 166 -41.20 27.05 6.10
N THR A 167 -41.64 25.99 5.45
CA THR A 167 -42.72 26.01 4.44
C THR A 167 -44.11 25.73 5.04
N LYS A 168 -44.21 25.52 6.35
CA LYS A 168 -45.48 25.32 7.06
C LYS A 168 -45.90 26.53 7.95
N LYS A 169 -45.35 27.68 7.72
CA LYS A 169 -45.82 28.97 8.21
C LYS A 169 -46.19 29.82 7.01
#